data_993482959c8e92492ad4dc2284bac59c
#
_entry.id   993482959c8e92492ad4dc2284bac59c
#
_cell.length_a   1.000
_cell.length_b   1.000
_cell.length_c   1.000
_cell.angle_alpha   90.00
_cell.angle_beta   90.00
_cell.angle_gamma   90.00
#
_symmetry.space_group_name_H-M   'P 1'
#
loop_
_entity.id
_entity.type
_entity.pdbx_description
1 polymer ?
#
loop_
_entity_poly.entity_id
_entity_poly.type
_entity_poly.pdbx_seq_one_letter_code
_entity_poly.pdbx_strand_id
1 'polypeptide(L)' 'MTTEEKIAMLEDIMDLDEGSLTVDSVLDDLEEWDSLSKLSLIVEAKNTFGLTLQSETLRKFKTVEDICNYLG' A
#
# COMPACT_ATOMS: atom_id res chain seq x y z
N MET A 1 9.51 -9.85 3.93
CA MET A 1 9.61 -8.81 2.90
C MET A 1 10.15 -7.53 3.53
N THR A 2 11.08 -6.88 2.87
CA THR A 2 11.68 -5.63 3.36
C THR A 2 10.75 -4.44 3.09
N THR A 3 11.02 -3.30 3.75
CA THR A 3 10.27 -2.07 3.49
C THR A 3 10.39 -1.66 2.02
N GLU A 4 11.58 -1.78 1.44
CA GLU A 4 11.79 -1.45 0.03
C GLU A 4 10.96 -2.32 -0.89
N GLU A 5 10.85 -3.60 -0.58
CA GLU A 5 10.02 -4.53 -1.35
C GLU A 5 8.54 -4.19 -1.22
N LYS A 6 8.09 -3.79 -0.03
CA LYS A 6 6.71 -3.36 0.18
C LYS A 6 6.39 -2.10 -0.61
N ILE A 7 7.33 -1.15 -0.63
CA ILE A 7 7.16 0.07 -1.42
C ILE A 7 7.09 -0.27 -2.91
N ALA A 8 7.95 -1.15 -3.40
CA ALA A 8 7.92 -1.58 -4.79
C ALA A 8 6.59 -2.25 -5.13
N MET A 9 6.06 -3.05 -4.23
CA MET A 9 4.75 -3.67 -4.40
C MET A 9 3.65 -2.63 -4.51
N LEU A 10 3.69 -1.60 -3.67
CA LEU A 10 2.70 -0.52 -3.72
C LEU A 10 2.81 0.30 -5.00
N GLU A 11 4.02 0.56 -5.48
CA GLU A 11 4.23 1.23 -6.75
C GLU A 11 3.61 0.42 -7.90
N ASP A 12 3.79 -0.88 -7.87
CA ASP A 12 3.19 -1.80 -8.84
C ASP A 12 1.67 -1.75 -8.81
N ILE A 13 1.10 -1.81 -7.60
CA ILE A 13 -0.35 -1.76 -7.40
C ILE A 13 -0.93 -0.47 -7.95
N MET A 14 -0.25 0.65 -7.74
CA MET A 14 -0.71 1.97 -8.15
C MET A 14 -0.26 2.35 -9.55
N ASP A 15 0.45 1.48 -10.23
CA ASP A 15 1.01 1.72 -11.57
C ASP A 15 1.91 2.96 -11.59
N LEU A 16 2.76 3.07 -10.58
CA LEU A 16 3.71 4.16 -10.45
C LEU A 16 5.11 3.69 -10.86
N ASP A 17 5.93 4.65 -11.27
CA ASP A 17 7.33 4.37 -11.59
C ASP A 17 8.12 4.01 -10.33
N GLU A 18 9.15 3.20 -10.51
CA GLU A 18 10.06 2.84 -9.43
C GLU A 18 10.68 4.11 -8.83
N GLY A 19 10.66 4.18 -7.51
CA GLY A 19 11.21 5.32 -6.79
C GLY A 19 10.25 6.47 -6.59
N SER A 20 8.98 6.34 -7.05
CA SER A 20 7.96 7.38 -6.89
C SER A 20 7.46 7.50 -5.46
N LEU A 21 7.50 6.41 -4.69
CA LEU A 21 6.99 6.38 -3.33
C LEU A 21 8.13 6.31 -2.32
N THR A 22 7.89 6.95 -1.18
CA THR A 22 8.74 6.82 0.01
C THR A 22 7.84 6.50 1.19
N VAL A 23 8.42 6.16 2.34
CA VAL A 23 7.64 5.90 3.56
C VAL A 23 6.86 7.14 4.00
N ASP A 24 7.35 8.32 3.65
CA ASP A 24 6.70 9.59 4.01
C ASP A 24 5.62 10.03 3.03
N SER A 25 5.43 9.32 1.92
CA SER A 25 4.41 9.67 0.93
C SER A 25 3.02 9.62 1.57
N VAL A 26 2.25 10.71 1.38
CA VAL A 26 0.90 10.82 1.93
C VAL A 26 -0.09 10.23 0.92
N LEU A 27 -0.81 9.21 1.33
CA LEU A 27 -1.70 8.46 0.44
C LEU A 27 -2.81 9.34 -0.14
N ASP A 28 -3.38 10.24 0.66
CA ASP A 28 -4.47 11.12 0.21
C ASP A 28 -4.03 12.11 -0.85
N ASP A 29 -2.74 12.38 -0.96
CA ASP A 29 -2.18 13.25 -1.99
C ASP A 29 -1.94 12.53 -3.30
N LEU A 30 -2.10 11.21 -3.35
CA LEU A 30 -1.86 10.39 -4.52
C LEU A 30 -3.17 10.11 -5.25
N GLU A 31 -3.28 10.56 -6.49
CA GLU A 31 -4.44 10.25 -7.33
C GLU A 31 -4.57 8.76 -7.58
N GLU A 32 -3.44 8.07 -7.62
CA GLU A 32 -3.37 6.63 -7.87
C GLU A 32 -3.87 5.80 -6.69
N TRP A 33 -4.01 6.40 -5.50
CA TRP A 33 -4.57 5.73 -4.33
C TRP A 33 -6.09 5.79 -4.37
N ASP A 34 -6.66 5.06 -5.32
CA ASP A 34 -8.10 4.99 -5.59
C ASP A 34 -8.68 3.64 -5.16
N SER A 35 -9.94 3.42 -5.48
CA SER A 35 -10.64 2.18 -5.10
C SER A 35 -10.00 0.93 -5.69
N LEU A 36 -9.47 1.02 -6.90
CA LEU A 36 -8.82 -0.12 -7.54
C LEU A 36 -7.52 -0.48 -6.84
N SER A 37 -6.71 0.52 -6.51
CA SER A 37 -5.46 0.30 -5.78
C SER A 37 -5.73 -0.27 -4.39
N LYS A 38 -6.73 0.24 -3.70
CA LYS A 38 -7.12 -0.27 -2.39
C LYS A 38 -7.56 -1.73 -2.46
N LEU A 39 -8.36 -2.08 -3.45
CA LEU A 39 -8.79 -3.45 -3.66
C LEU A 39 -7.61 -4.35 -3.97
N SER A 40 -6.70 -3.90 -4.83
CA SER A 40 -5.50 -4.65 -5.17
C SER A 40 -4.63 -4.90 -3.94
N LEU A 41 -4.52 -3.92 -3.06
CA LEU A 41 -3.77 -4.09 -1.82
C LEU A 41 -4.43 -5.12 -0.90
N ILE A 42 -5.75 -5.13 -0.81
CA ILE A 42 -6.47 -6.13 -0.02
C ILE A 42 -6.15 -7.54 -0.53
N VAL A 43 -6.20 -7.73 -1.84
CA VAL A 43 -5.90 -9.03 -2.45
C VAL A 43 -4.44 -9.42 -2.20
N GLU A 44 -3.53 -8.49 -2.41
CA GLU A 44 -2.10 -8.72 -2.24
C GLU A 44 -1.75 -9.05 -0.79
N ALA A 45 -2.34 -8.34 0.16
CA ALA A 45 -2.12 -8.60 1.57
C ALA A 45 -2.52 -10.01 1.95
N LYS A 46 -3.63 -10.49 1.43
CA LYS A 46 -4.07 -11.85 1.68
C LYS A 46 -3.15 -12.88 1.04
N ASN A 47 -2.81 -12.67 -0.22
CA ASN A 47 -2.02 -13.65 -0.98
C ASN A 47 -0.56 -13.72 -0.55
N THR A 48 0.02 -12.57 -0.24
CA THR A 48 1.45 -12.47 0.06
C THR A 48 1.73 -12.57 1.57
N PHE A 49 0.88 -11.97 2.39
CA PHE A 49 1.11 -11.87 3.84
C PHE A 49 0.14 -12.71 4.67
N GLY A 50 -0.90 -13.25 4.05
CA GLY A 50 -1.93 -13.98 4.78
C GLY A 50 -2.79 -13.10 5.67
N LEU A 51 -2.83 -11.79 5.39
CA LEU A 51 -3.57 -10.82 6.19
C LEU A 51 -4.90 -10.47 5.54
N THR A 52 -5.93 -10.33 6.37
CA THR A 52 -7.23 -9.86 5.91
C THR A 52 -7.34 -8.37 6.17
N LEU A 53 -7.22 -7.56 5.10
CA LEU A 53 -7.38 -6.12 5.18
C LEU A 53 -8.85 -5.76 4.98
N GLN A 54 -9.36 -4.92 5.86
CA GLN A 54 -10.72 -4.39 5.75
C GLN A 54 -10.69 -2.94 5.29
N SER A 55 -11.79 -2.48 4.69
CA SER A 55 -11.90 -1.10 4.23
C SER A 55 -11.68 -0.09 5.36
N GLU A 56 -12.15 -0.41 6.55
CA GLU A 56 -11.96 0.44 7.72
C GLU A 56 -10.48 0.61 8.07
N THR A 57 -9.71 -0.45 7.96
CA THR A 57 -8.26 -0.41 8.21
C THR A 57 -7.57 0.47 7.17
N LEU A 58 -7.97 0.35 5.90
CA LEU A 58 -7.41 1.16 4.83
C LEU A 58 -7.64 2.66 5.07
N ARG A 59 -8.78 3.03 5.62
CA ARG A 59 -9.09 4.43 5.92
C ARG A 59 -8.20 5.03 6.99
N LYS A 60 -7.59 4.20 7.83
CA LYS A 60 -6.70 4.64 8.90
C LYS A 60 -5.29 4.89 8.39
N PHE A 61 -4.94 4.37 7.24
CA PHE A 61 -3.62 4.58 6.65
C PHE A 61 -3.53 5.98 6.08
N LYS A 62 -2.55 6.74 6.52
CA LYS A 62 -2.29 8.10 6.05
C LYS A 62 -1.07 8.17 5.16
N THR A 63 -0.04 7.38 5.49
CA THR A 63 1.22 7.36 4.75
C THR A 63 1.55 5.94 4.32
N VAL A 64 2.52 5.85 3.41
CA VAL A 64 3.05 4.55 2.97
C VAL A 64 3.63 3.79 4.16
N GLU A 65 4.24 4.50 5.11
CA GLU A 65 4.79 3.87 6.31
C GLU A 65 3.72 3.11 7.11
N ASP A 66 2.53 3.67 7.21
CA ASP A 66 1.41 3.02 7.91
C ASP A 66 1.09 1.67 7.29
N ILE A 67 1.08 1.60 5.97
CA ILE A 67 0.85 0.35 5.26
C ILE A 67 1.97 -0.64 5.53
N CYS A 68 3.22 -0.18 5.41
CA CYS A 68 4.38 -1.03 5.62
C CYS A 68 4.41 -1.61 7.04
N ASN A 69 4.08 -0.80 8.02
CA ASN A 69 4.03 -1.25 9.42
C ASN A 69 2.91 -2.27 9.65
N TYR A 70 1.79 -2.10 8.99
CA TYR A 70 0.68 -3.05 9.12
C TYR A 70 1.03 -4.39 8.50
N LEU A 71 1.69 -4.38 7.37
CA LEU A 71 2.06 -5.62 6.67
C LEU A 71 3.17 -6.39 7.39
N GLY A 72 3.82 -5.75 8.31
CA GLY A 72 4.88 -6.38 9.11
C GLY A 72 6.22 -6.21 8.48
#